data_05fe108da957dd4c6910c91ea7cc0b58
#
_entry.id   05fe108da957dd4c6910c91ea7cc0b58
#
_cell.length_a   1.000
_cell.length_b   1.000
_cell.length_c   1.000
_cell.angle_alpha   90.00
_cell.angle_beta   90.00
_cell.angle_gamma   90.00
#
_symmetry.space_group_name_H-M   'P 1'
#
loop_
_entity.id
_entity.type
_entity.pdbx_description
1 polymer ?
#
loop_
_entity_poly.entity_id
_entity_poly.type
_entity_poly.pdbx_seq_one_letter_code
_entity_poly.pdbx_strand_id
1 'polypeptide(L)'
;SMENRKKKIMNRTYLVGLSLILFSFLLVGKLIHLQFFEGEKYRDLASSRTVKNVELQPSRGNIYADDGSILATSVARYEIRWDAAVPSKTAFNANKVALSKGLATVLDLTQEQFLLRLERAKRNKNRYLLIGKGLTYSKLQKLKSLPLFNLPSYKGGLIVEQQIIREHPLGRVAERTIGYEIRDTDGRFLRVGLEGAFGQYLKGEGGRRLKQKIAGGKWKPINDNNEKEPT
;
A
#
# COMPACT_ATOMS: atom_id res chain seq x y z
N SER A 1 29.30 -38.30 -59.62
CA SER A 1 30.17 -38.83 -58.77
C SER A 1 29.89 -38.52 -57.30
N MET A 2 30.30 -39.42 -56.42
CA MET A 2 29.94 -39.43 -54.98
C MET A 2 30.44 -38.15 -54.24
N GLU A 3 31.53 -37.59 -54.61
CA GLU A 3 32.13 -36.41 -53.97
C GLU A 3 31.25 -35.14 -54.10
N ASN A 4 30.65 -34.96 -55.24
CA ASN A 4 29.71 -33.84 -55.46
C ASN A 4 28.40 -34.01 -54.68
N ARG A 5 27.97 -35.21 -54.39
CA ARG A 5 26.82 -35.46 -53.53
C ARG A 5 27.11 -35.15 -52.06
N LYS A 6 28.30 -35.57 -51.57
CA LYS A 6 28.75 -35.26 -50.20
C LYS A 6 28.85 -33.73 -49.98
N LYS A 7 29.45 -32.96 -50.91
CA LYS A 7 29.51 -31.50 -50.81
C LYS A 7 28.13 -30.83 -50.80
N LYS A 8 27.20 -31.32 -51.64
CA LYS A 8 25.82 -30.81 -51.61
C LYS A 8 25.08 -31.09 -50.34
N ILE A 9 25.25 -32.27 -49.74
CA ILE A 9 24.64 -32.64 -48.49
C ILE A 9 25.24 -31.82 -47.32
N MET A 10 26.57 -31.70 -47.29
CA MET A 10 27.25 -30.88 -46.26
C MET A 10 26.82 -29.40 -46.37
N ASN A 11 26.77 -28.79 -47.55
CA ASN A 11 26.32 -27.43 -47.72
C ASN A 11 24.87 -27.21 -47.23
N ARG A 12 23.98 -28.16 -47.48
CA ARG A 12 22.60 -28.11 -46.98
C ARG A 12 22.55 -28.24 -45.44
N THR A 13 23.36 -29.11 -44.85
CA THR A 13 23.46 -29.26 -43.39
C THR A 13 24.01 -27.98 -42.73
N TYR A 14 25.04 -27.36 -43.30
CA TYR A 14 25.55 -26.08 -42.83
C TYR A 14 24.53 -24.95 -42.95
N LEU A 15 23.75 -24.95 -44.06
CA LEU A 15 22.72 -23.96 -44.26
C LEU A 15 21.58 -24.08 -43.23
N VAL A 16 21.17 -25.31 -42.91
CA VAL A 16 20.18 -25.55 -41.87
C VAL A 16 20.76 -25.22 -40.50
N GLY A 17 22.00 -25.58 -40.21
CA GLY A 17 22.67 -25.24 -38.95
C GLY A 17 22.78 -23.70 -38.76
N LEU A 18 23.19 -23.01 -39.81
CA LEU A 18 23.28 -21.54 -39.81
C LEU A 18 21.91 -20.87 -39.57
N SER A 19 20.86 -21.40 -40.21
CA SER A 19 19.51 -20.86 -40.05
C SER A 19 18.98 -21.06 -38.63
N LEU A 20 19.27 -22.20 -37.97
CA LEU A 20 18.92 -22.47 -36.60
C LEU A 20 19.65 -21.54 -35.60
N ILE A 21 20.94 -21.30 -35.84
CA ILE A 21 21.73 -20.36 -35.05
C ILE A 21 21.16 -18.94 -35.18
N LEU A 22 20.89 -18.51 -36.42
CA LEU A 22 20.29 -17.18 -36.66
C LEU A 22 18.94 -17.03 -35.98
N PHE A 23 18.10 -18.07 -36.03
CA PHE A 23 16.80 -18.08 -35.38
C PHE A 23 16.93 -18.04 -33.84
N SER A 24 17.92 -18.73 -33.28
CA SER A 24 18.21 -18.68 -31.84
C SER A 24 18.63 -17.27 -31.41
N PHE A 25 19.47 -16.58 -32.19
CA PHE A 25 19.85 -15.21 -31.92
C PHE A 25 18.65 -14.24 -31.98
N LEU A 26 17.73 -14.44 -32.93
CA LEU A 26 16.49 -13.67 -33.01
C LEU A 26 15.60 -13.89 -31.78
N LEU A 27 15.48 -15.14 -31.30
CA LEU A 27 14.70 -15.43 -30.09
C LEU A 27 15.32 -14.81 -28.84
N VAL A 28 16.63 -14.92 -28.67
CA VAL A 28 17.35 -14.30 -27.55
C VAL A 28 17.23 -12.79 -27.61
N GLY A 29 17.42 -12.19 -28.77
CA GLY A 29 17.23 -10.75 -28.97
C GLY A 29 15.81 -10.30 -28.62
N LYS A 30 14.80 -11.06 -29.02
CA LYS A 30 13.40 -10.80 -28.68
C LYS A 30 13.14 -10.89 -27.17
N LEU A 31 13.71 -11.89 -26.51
CA LEU A 31 13.61 -12.04 -25.05
C LEU A 31 14.27 -10.89 -24.30
N ILE A 32 15.44 -10.46 -24.73
CA ILE A 32 16.13 -9.31 -24.15
C ILE A 32 15.30 -8.05 -24.37
N HIS A 33 14.79 -7.83 -25.57
CA HIS A 33 13.92 -6.68 -25.85
C HIS A 33 12.67 -6.68 -24.95
N LEU A 34 12.00 -7.83 -24.81
CA LEU A 34 10.82 -7.98 -23.91
C LEU A 34 11.16 -7.68 -22.46
N GLN A 35 12.31 -8.16 -21.96
CA GLN A 35 12.67 -7.98 -20.56
C GLN A 35 13.11 -6.54 -20.24
N PHE A 36 13.84 -5.88 -21.13
CA PHE A 36 14.43 -4.58 -20.84
C PHE A 36 13.57 -3.40 -21.34
N PHE A 37 12.86 -3.55 -22.45
CA PHE A 37 12.10 -2.46 -23.05
C PHE A 37 10.58 -2.54 -22.81
N GLU A 38 10.03 -3.74 -22.72
CA GLU A 38 8.59 -3.93 -22.49
C GLU A 38 8.27 -4.47 -21.10
N GLY A 39 9.26 -4.75 -20.26
CA GLY A 39 9.07 -5.31 -18.93
C GLY A 39 8.24 -4.41 -18.02
N GLU A 40 8.32 -3.09 -18.18
CA GLU A 40 7.45 -2.15 -17.46
C GLU A 40 6.00 -2.25 -17.92
N LYS A 41 5.75 -2.31 -19.21
CA LYS A 41 4.41 -2.45 -19.78
C LYS A 41 3.69 -3.73 -19.31
N TYR A 42 4.42 -4.86 -19.28
CA TYR A 42 3.84 -6.12 -18.77
C TYR A 42 3.66 -6.13 -17.26
N ARG A 43 4.53 -5.45 -16.51
CA ARG A 43 4.35 -5.22 -15.07
C ARG A 43 3.13 -4.34 -14.80
N ASP A 44 2.91 -3.30 -15.58
CA ASP A 44 1.72 -2.45 -15.49
C ASP A 44 0.44 -3.22 -15.82
N LEU A 45 0.45 -4.07 -16.86
CA LEU A 45 -0.67 -4.94 -17.20
C LEU A 45 -0.95 -5.98 -16.11
N ALA A 46 0.07 -6.56 -15.49
CA ALA A 46 -0.09 -7.48 -14.37
C ALA A 46 -0.62 -6.73 -13.12
N SER A 47 -0.15 -5.52 -12.85
CA SER A 47 -0.63 -4.69 -11.75
C SER A 47 -2.08 -4.24 -11.95
N SER A 48 -2.52 -3.95 -13.19
CA SER A 48 -3.90 -3.54 -13.48
C SER A 48 -4.95 -4.60 -13.13
N ARG A 49 -4.58 -5.89 -13.16
CA ARG A 49 -5.47 -7.00 -12.77
C ARG A 49 -5.55 -7.20 -11.25
N THR A 50 -4.55 -6.75 -10.51
CA THR A 50 -4.43 -6.88 -9.06
C THR A 50 -4.68 -5.57 -8.31
N VAL A 51 -4.95 -4.49 -9.04
CA VAL A 51 -5.18 -3.14 -8.51
C VAL A 51 -6.64 -2.76 -8.70
N LYS A 52 -7.25 -2.17 -7.69
CA LYS A 52 -8.60 -1.60 -7.78
C LYS A 52 -8.65 -0.21 -7.15
N ASN A 53 -9.54 0.63 -7.68
CA ASN A 53 -9.95 1.87 -7.04
C ASN A 53 -10.88 1.55 -5.88
N VAL A 54 -10.54 2.03 -4.70
CA VAL A 54 -11.39 1.96 -3.52
C VAL A 54 -11.89 3.36 -3.20
N GLU A 55 -13.19 3.51 -3.08
CA GLU A 55 -13.78 4.76 -2.61
C GLU A 55 -13.46 4.96 -1.14
N LEU A 56 -12.91 6.12 -0.82
CA LEU A 56 -12.67 6.55 0.55
C LEU A 56 -13.92 7.24 1.07
N GLN A 57 -14.29 6.92 2.29
CA GLN A 57 -15.40 7.61 2.93
C GLN A 57 -15.05 9.08 3.16
N PRO A 58 -15.99 10.01 2.91
CA PRO A 58 -15.75 11.43 3.13
C PRO A 58 -15.60 11.74 4.62
N SER A 59 -14.88 12.81 4.92
CA SER A 59 -14.86 13.40 6.26
C SER A 59 -16.20 14.06 6.53
N ARG A 60 -16.72 13.88 7.74
CA ARG A 60 -17.93 14.59 8.18
C ARG A 60 -17.56 15.98 8.72
N GLY A 61 -18.40 16.96 8.46
CA GLY A 61 -18.26 18.31 8.99
C GLY A 61 -18.31 18.37 10.51
N ASN A 62 -17.87 19.48 11.07
CA ASN A 62 -17.84 19.70 12.52
C ASN A 62 -19.19 20.11 13.05
N ILE A 63 -19.44 19.81 14.33
CA ILE A 63 -20.58 20.33 15.10
C ILE A 63 -20.00 21.25 16.19
N TYR A 64 -20.45 22.48 16.23
CA TYR A 64 -20.02 23.49 17.18
C TYR A 64 -21.12 23.81 18.20
N ALA A 65 -20.71 24.17 19.41
CA ALA A 65 -21.57 24.81 20.38
C ALA A 65 -21.74 26.30 20.06
N ASP A 66 -22.67 26.96 20.73
CA ASP A 66 -22.96 28.38 20.56
C ASP A 66 -21.75 29.30 20.89
N ASP A 67 -20.91 28.89 21.82
CA ASP A 67 -19.65 29.54 22.18
C ASP A 67 -18.49 29.27 21.20
N GLY A 68 -18.75 28.54 20.11
CA GLY A 68 -17.75 28.18 19.11
C GLY A 68 -16.88 26.97 19.48
N SER A 69 -17.10 26.33 20.63
CA SER A 69 -16.38 25.11 21.00
C SER A 69 -16.81 23.92 20.12
N ILE A 70 -15.87 23.03 19.83
CA ILE A 70 -16.13 21.88 18.96
C ILE A 70 -16.74 20.74 19.77
N LEU A 71 -17.98 20.38 19.45
CA LEU A 71 -18.69 19.25 20.05
C LEU A 71 -18.40 17.93 19.38
N ALA A 72 -18.29 17.93 18.05
CA ALA A 72 -17.91 16.76 17.26
C ALA A 72 -17.10 17.18 16.05
N THR A 73 -16.03 16.44 15.77
CA THR A 73 -15.14 16.67 14.62
C THR A 73 -14.63 15.36 14.05
N SER A 74 -14.34 15.36 12.75
CA SER A 74 -13.67 14.25 12.09
C SER A 74 -12.17 14.52 12.06
N VAL A 75 -11.38 13.55 12.53
CA VAL A 75 -9.93 13.64 12.52
C VAL A 75 -9.33 12.45 11.79
N ALA A 76 -8.29 12.71 11.02
CA ALA A 76 -7.52 11.67 10.38
C ALA A 76 -6.59 10.99 11.41
N ARG A 77 -6.65 9.68 11.47
CA ARG A 77 -5.69 8.83 12.18
C ARG A 77 -5.07 7.87 11.20
N TYR A 78 -3.84 7.46 11.47
CA TYR A 78 -3.06 6.65 10.56
C TYR A 78 -2.70 5.33 11.21
N GLU A 79 -2.81 4.27 10.42
CA GLU A 79 -2.32 2.95 10.74
C GLU A 79 -1.13 2.64 9.84
N ILE A 80 -0.04 2.22 10.44
CA ILE A 80 1.18 1.85 9.73
C ILE A 80 1.36 0.35 9.79
N ARG A 81 1.53 -0.24 8.62
CA ARG A 81 1.86 -1.64 8.44
C ARG A 81 3.09 -1.81 7.58
N TRP A 82 3.71 -2.96 7.66
CA TRP A 82 4.92 -3.26 6.93
C TRP A 82 4.80 -4.58 6.17
N ASP A 83 5.15 -4.54 4.89
CA ASP A 83 5.29 -5.71 4.04
C ASP A 83 6.73 -6.21 4.11
N ALA A 84 6.98 -7.21 4.94
CA ALA A 84 8.31 -7.76 5.17
C ALA A 84 8.88 -8.50 3.95
N ALA A 85 8.08 -8.84 2.96
CA ALA A 85 8.54 -9.50 1.74
C ALA A 85 9.21 -8.53 0.76
N VAL A 86 8.90 -7.23 0.84
CA VAL A 86 9.35 -6.22 -0.12
C VAL A 86 10.86 -5.92 -0.02
N PRO A 87 11.44 -5.55 1.14
CA PRO A 87 12.86 -5.21 1.18
C PRO A 87 13.74 -6.44 0.99
N SER A 88 14.88 -6.25 0.32
CA SER A 88 15.89 -7.31 0.20
C SER A 88 16.47 -7.67 1.57
N LYS A 89 17.04 -8.87 1.68
CA LYS A 89 17.76 -9.28 2.92
C LYS A 89 18.87 -8.31 3.28
N THR A 90 19.63 -7.86 2.29
CA THR A 90 20.76 -6.91 2.48
C THR A 90 20.25 -5.58 3.01
N ALA A 91 19.24 -5.00 2.38
CA ALA A 91 18.64 -3.74 2.83
C ALA A 91 18.03 -3.85 4.23
N PHE A 92 17.33 -4.93 4.52
CA PHE A 92 16.76 -5.18 5.84
C PHE A 92 17.84 -5.31 6.91
N ASN A 93 18.85 -6.14 6.70
CA ASN A 93 19.93 -6.35 7.69
C ASN A 93 20.74 -5.07 7.94
N ALA A 94 20.94 -4.23 6.93
CA ALA A 94 21.64 -2.95 7.08
C ALA A 94 20.83 -1.92 7.90
N ASN A 95 19.49 -1.98 7.87
CA ASN A 95 18.63 -0.94 8.44
C ASN A 95 17.82 -1.37 9.68
N LYS A 96 17.70 -2.66 9.96
CA LYS A 96 16.83 -3.19 11.00
C LYS A 96 17.06 -2.61 12.40
N VAL A 97 18.32 -2.41 12.78
CA VAL A 97 18.68 -1.86 14.10
C VAL A 97 18.31 -0.38 14.19
N ALA A 98 18.68 0.42 13.19
CA ALA A 98 18.35 1.84 13.13
C ALA A 98 16.83 2.05 13.04
N LEU A 99 16.14 1.23 12.26
CA LEU A 99 14.67 1.25 12.16
C LEU A 99 14.02 0.92 13.51
N SER A 100 14.47 -0.13 14.18
CA SER A 100 13.93 -0.52 15.49
C SER A 100 14.12 0.57 16.54
N LYS A 101 15.29 1.21 16.54
CA LYS A 101 15.57 2.35 17.42
C LYS A 101 14.64 3.54 17.13
N GLY A 102 14.48 3.88 15.85
CA GLY A 102 13.56 4.95 15.44
C GLY A 102 12.11 4.66 15.80
N LEU A 103 11.64 3.42 15.61
CA LEU A 103 10.29 3.00 16.01
C LEU A 103 10.09 3.13 17.53
N ALA A 104 11.07 2.74 18.33
CA ALA A 104 11.01 2.84 19.79
C ALA A 104 10.93 4.28 20.30
N THR A 105 11.48 5.25 19.56
CA THR A 105 11.39 6.68 19.93
C THR A 105 10.00 7.28 19.70
N VAL A 106 9.22 6.73 18.78
CA VAL A 106 7.92 7.28 18.38
C VAL A 106 6.76 6.47 18.95
N LEU A 107 6.95 5.16 19.11
CA LEU A 107 5.93 4.20 19.54
C LEU A 107 6.26 3.61 20.92
N ASP A 108 5.27 2.95 21.52
CA ASP A 108 5.30 2.53 22.93
C ASP A 108 6.07 1.22 23.22
N LEU A 109 6.73 0.61 22.24
CA LEU A 109 7.52 -0.59 22.43
C LEU A 109 9.02 -0.27 22.49
N THR A 110 9.80 -1.16 23.12
CA THR A 110 11.25 -1.04 23.17
C THR A 110 11.90 -1.37 21.84
N GLN A 111 13.16 -0.92 21.67
CA GLN A 111 13.95 -1.25 20.47
C GLN A 111 14.07 -2.76 20.25
N GLU A 112 14.33 -3.53 21.32
CA GLU A 112 14.48 -4.99 21.23
C GLU A 112 13.18 -5.67 20.82
N GLN A 113 12.05 -5.21 21.34
CA GLN A 113 10.73 -5.73 20.94
C GLN A 113 10.42 -5.47 19.47
N PHE A 114 10.72 -4.28 18.98
CA PHE A 114 10.57 -3.99 17.55
C PHE A 114 11.51 -4.81 16.69
N LEU A 115 12.77 -4.93 17.08
CA LEU A 115 13.75 -5.72 16.36
C LEU A 115 13.31 -7.17 16.21
N LEU A 116 12.86 -7.79 17.30
CA LEU A 116 12.34 -9.17 17.29
C LEU A 116 11.10 -9.32 16.39
N ARG A 117 10.17 -8.35 16.47
CA ARG A 117 8.97 -8.35 15.62
C ARG A 117 9.32 -8.24 14.14
N LEU A 118 10.22 -7.34 13.77
CA LEU A 118 10.67 -7.14 12.40
C LEU A 118 11.39 -8.38 11.86
N GLU A 119 12.29 -8.97 12.64
CA GLU A 119 13.02 -10.18 12.26
C GLU A 119 12.08 -11.38 12.09
N ARG A 120 11.12 -11.55 13.00
CA ARG A 120 10.09 -12.60 12.90
C ARG A 120 9.24 -12.40 11.65
N ALA A 121 8.79 -11.17 11.39
CA ALA A 121 8.01 -10.86 10.19
C ALA A 121 8.80 -11.12 8.91
N LYS A 122 10.09 -10.80 8.90
CA LYS A 122 10.98 -11.05 7.76
C LYS A 122 11.17 -12.55 7.50
N ARG A 123 11.40 -13.36 8.54
CA ARG A 123 11.50 -14.82 8.42
C ARG A 123 10.20 -15.44 7.89
N ASN A 124 9.08 -15.02 8.43
CA ASN A 124 7.75 -15.55 8.08
C ASN A 124 7.17 -14.94 6.80
N LYS A 125 7.89 -14.01 6.16
CA LYS A 125 7.42 -13.27 4.98
C LYS A 125 6.03 -12.63 5.21
N ASN A 126 5.82 -12.07 6.40
CA ASN A 126 4.58 -11.39 6.76
C ASN A 126 4.42 -10.14 5.90
N ARG A 127 3.38 -10.09 5.10
CA ARG A 127 3.15 -9.00 4.15
C ARG A 127 2.28 -7.87 4.72
N TYR A 128 1.81 -8.00 5.95
CA TYR A 128 0.86 -7.04 6.54
C TYR A 128 1.05 -6.91 8.06
N LEU A 129 2.30 -6.75 8.52
CA LEU A 129 2.62 -6.59 9.93
C LEU A 129 2.13 -5.23 10.43
N LEU A 130 1.32 -5.23 11.49
CA LEU A 130 0.95 -4.00 12.18
C LEU A 130 2.15 -3.43 12.94
N ILE A 131 2.52 -2.20 12.63
CA ILE A 131 3.59 -1.45 13.32
C ILE A 131 3.00 -0.48 14.33
N GLY A 132 2.03 0.31 13.93
CA GLY A 132 1.38 1.29 14.80
C GLY A 132 -0.03 1.61 14.31
N LYS A 133 -0.90 1.97 15.27
CA LYS A 133 -2.31 2.26 15.03
C LYS A 133 -2.72 3.56 15.73
N GLY A 134 -3.69 4.26 15.16
CA GLY A 134 -4.24 5.48 15.76
C GLY A 134 -3.24 6.63 15.81
N LEU A 135 -2.31 6.70 14.85
CA LEU A 135 -1.23 7.68 14.83
C LEU A 135 -1.69 9.03 14.30
N THR A 136 -1.14 10.09 14.87
CA THR A 136 -1.30 11.45 14.36
C THR A 136 -0.46 11.65 13.10
N TYR A 137 -0.78 12.68 12.31
CA TYR A 137 0.02 13.03 11.13
C TYR A 137 1.49 13.32 11.48
N SER A 138 1.74 14.00 12.61
CA SER A 138 3.12 14.28 13.07
C SER A 138 3.91 13.00 13.34
N LYS A 139 3.31 12.02 14.03
CA LYS A 139 3.94 10.71 14.26
C LYS A 139 4.15 9.95 12.94
N LEU A 140 3.19 10.01 12.02
CA LEU A 140 3.32 9.41 10.69
C LEU A 140 4.53 9.96 9.95
N GLN A 141 4.73 11.29 9.93
CA GLN A 141 5.87 11.90 9.24
C GLN A 141 7.20 11.48 9.86
N LYS A 142 7.29 11.40 11.19
CA LYS A 142 8.49 10.89 11.88
C LYS A 142 8.80 9.44 11.47
N LEU A 143 7.78 8.59 11.41
CA LEU A 143 7.96 7.19 11.01
C LEU A 143 8.34 7.03 9.54
N LYS A 144 7.78 7.85 8.66
CA LYS A 144 8.14 7.85 7.23
C LYS A 144 9.58 8.31 6.96
N SER A 145 10.19 9.05 7.86
CA SER A 145 11.58 9.47 7.74
C SER A 145 12.60 8.43 8.22
N LEU A 146 12.16 7.36 8.85
CA LEU A 146 13.04 6.31 9.36
C LEU A 146 13.70 5.51 8.23
N PRO A 147 14.91 4.94 8.49
CA PRO A 147 15.55 4.04 7.53
C PRO A 147 14.60 2.94 7.08
N LEU A 148 14.69 2.55 5.83
CA LEU A 148 13.79 1.61 5.14
C LEU A 148 12.40 2.19 4.85
N PHE A 149 11.77 2.89 5.80
CA PHE A 149 10.44 3.51 5.62
C PHE A 149 10.48 4.80 4.80
N ASN A 150 11.64 5.43 4.68
CA ASN A 150 11.88 6.58 3.80
C ASN A 150 12.01 6.19 2.31
N LEU A 151 12.10 4.91 2.02
CA LEU A 151 12.13 4.39 0.66
C LEU A 151 10.71 4.30 0.09
N PRO A 152 10.56 4.29 -1.24
CA PRO A 152 9.27 4.00 -1.87
C PRO A 152 8.70 2.68 -1.36
N SER A 153 7.38 2.56 -1.31
CA SER A 153 6.69 1.38 -0.76
C SER A 153 7.10 0.05 -1.42
N TYR A 154 7.45 0.09 -2.71
CA TYR A 154 7.92 -1.08 -3.45
C TYR A 154 9.38 -1.49 -3.15
N LYS A 155 10.11 -0.67 -2.37
CA LYS A 155 11.49 -0.97 -1.89
C LYS A 155 11.56 -1.16 -0.38
N GLY A 156 10.84 -0.34 0.38
CA GLY A 156 10.86 -0.36 1.84
C GLY A 156 9.73 -1.18 2.47
N GLY A 157 8.62 -1.31 1.77
CA GLY A 157 7.47 -2.09 2.22
C GLY A 157 6.55 -1.37 3.19
N LEU A 158 6.69 -0.07 3.40
CA LEU A 158 5.79 0.70 4.26
C LEU A 158 4.39 0.79 3.65
N ILE A 159 3.39 0.47 4.45
CA ILE A 159 1.97 0.60 4.12
C ILE A 159 1.35 1.59 5.09
N VAL A 160 0.75 2.64 4.56
CA VAL A 160 0.04 3.66 5.35
C VAL A 160 -1.43 3.60 5.01
N GLU A 161 -2.27 3.45 6.03
CA GLU A 161 -3.72 3.50 5.91
C GLU A 161 -4.26 4.66 6.73
N GLN A 162 -5.06 5.50 6.10
CA GLN A 162 -5.74 6.61 6.75
C GLN A 162 -7.14 6.15 7.18
N GLN A 163 -7.51 6.48 8.40
CA GLN A 163 -8.85 6.29 8.94
C GLN A 163 -9.38 7.64 9.42
N ILE A 164 -10.62 7.94 9.09
CA ILE A 164 -11.32 9.11 9.64
C ILE A 164 -12.12 8.65 10.84
N ILE A 165 -11.81 9.19 11.99
CA ILE A 165 -12.54 8.90 13.22
C ILE A 165 -13.31 10.13 13.70
N ARG A 166 -14.44 9.89 14.35
CA ARG A 166 -15.26 10.94 14.95
C ARG A 166 -14.82 11.15 16.39
N GLU A 167 -14.30 12.33 16.70
CA GLU A 167 -13.88 12.71 18.03
C GLU A 167 -14.85 13.73 18.64
N HIS A 168 -15.03 13.61 19.97
CA HIS A 168 -15.81 14.53 20.80
C HIS A 168 -14.86 15.20 21.78
N PRO A 169 -14.25 16.36 21.44
CA PRO A 169 -13.20 16.99 22.23
C PRO A 169 -13.64 17.37 23.66
N LEU A 170 -14.93 17.66 23.84
CA LEU A 170 -15.54 17.96 25.15
C LEU A 170 -16.09 16.72 25.86
N GLY A 171 -15.70 15.52 25.40
CA GLY A 171 -16.12 14.27 26.00
C GLY A 171 -17.62 14.00 25.80
N ARG A 172 -18.31 13.64 26.89
CA ARG A 172 -19.73 13.25 26.85
C ARG A 172 -20.73 14.40 26.91
N VAL A 173 -20.26 15.63 26.76
CA VAL A 173 -21.15 16.80 26.74
C VAL A 173 -22.14 16.71 25.59
N ALA A 174 -23.42 16.80 25.93
CA ALA A 174 -24.53 16.71 24.98
C ALA A 174 -24.56 15.42 24.12
N GLU A 175 -23.98 14.34 24.59
CA GLU A 175 -23.83 13.07 23.85
C GLU A 175 -25.14 12.57 23.25
N ARG A 176 -26.26 12.64 23.99
CA ARG A 176 -27.59 12.23 23.49
C ARG A 176 -28.14 13.18 22.41
N THR A 177 -27.84 14.46 22.51
CA THR A 177 -28.27 15.47 21.54
C THR A 177 -27.45 15.38 20.26
N ILE A 178 -26.14 15.22 20.37
CA ILE A 178 -25.22 15.01 19.25
C ILE A 178 -25.54 13.71 18.53
N GLY A 179 -25.69 12.63 19.29
CA GLY A 179 -26.00 11.30 18.76
C GLY A 179 -24.88 10.71 17.92
N TYR A 180 -25.24 9.89 16.96
CA TYR A 180 -24.28 9.19 16.11
C TYR A 180 -24.92 8.76 14.78
N GLU A 181 -24.05 8.48 13.81
CA GLU A 181 -24.41 7.76 12.59
C GLU A 181 -23.51 6.53 12.45
N ILE A 182 -24.08 5.35 12.50
CA ILE A 182 -23.36 4.08 12.38
C ILE A 182 -23.96 3.30 11.20
N ARG A 183 -23.10 2.61 10.48
CA ARG A 183 -23.53 1.65 9.48
C ARG A 183 -23.67 0.27 10.10
N ASP A 184 -24.85 -0.28 10.08
CA ASP A 184 -25.13 -1.63 10.55
C ASP A 184 -24.51 -2.69 9.61
N THR A 185 -24.36 -3.91 10.11
CA THR A 185 -23.89 -5.09 9.35
C THR A 185 -24.67 -5.33 8.07
N ASP A 186 -25.94 -4.96 8.05
CA ASP A 186 -26.83 -5.04 6.88
C ASP A 186 -26.69 -3.85 5.91
N GLY A 187 -25.75 -2.93 6.16
CA GLY A 187 -25.49 -1.76 5.34
C GLY A 187 -26.46 -0.60 5.56
N ARG A 188 -27.39 -0.72 6.52
CA ARG A 188 -28.32 0.36 6.89
C ARG A 188 -27.64 1.38 7.79
N PHE A 189 -28.02 2.65 7.63
CA PHE A 189 -27.55 3.70 8.52
C PHE A 189 -28.47 3.83 9.73
N LEU A 190 -27.91 3.63 10.90
CA LEU A 190 -28.56 3.99 12.16
C LEU A 190 -28.17 5.43 12.50
N ARG A 191 -29.17 6.29 12.58
CA ARG A 191 -29.00 7.76 12.73
C ARG A 191 -29.73 8.23 13.98
N VAL A 192 -28.98 8.91 14.85
CA VAL A 192 -29.49 9.42 16.12
C VAL A 192 -28.98 10.84 16.36
N GLY A 193 -29.82 11.71 16.90
CA GLY A 193 -29.47 13.07 17.31
C GLY A 193 -29.12 14.00 16.12
N LEU A 194 -28.33 15.02 16.38
CA LEU A 194 -27.88 15.98 15.38
C LEU A 194 -27.06 15.33 14.26
N GLU A 195 -26.22 14.38 14.59
CA GLU A 195 -25.46 13.59 13.61
C GLU A 195 -26.38 12.89 12.60
N GLY A 196 -27.51 12.40 13.07
CA GLY A 196 -28.50 11.77 12.21
C GLY A 196 -29.33 12.77 11.41
N ALA A 197 -29.85 13.80 12.07
CA ALA A 197 -30.73 14.79 11.45
C ALA A 197 -30.02 15.62 10.36
N PHE A 198 -28.78 15.99 10.59
CA PHE A 198 -27.96 16.78 9.68
C PHE A 198 -26.95 15.94 8.88
N GLY A 199 -27.11 14.62 8.85
CA GLY A 199 -26.19 13.71 8.17
C GLY A 199 -25.92 14.08 6.72
N GLN A 200 -26.89 14.57 5.98
CA GLN A 200 -26.72 15.00 4.58
C GLN A 200 -25.82 16.24 4.45
N TYR A 201 -25.93 17.18 5.38
CA TYR A 201 -25.15 18.41 5.37
C TYR A 201 -23.74 18.20 5.91
N LEU A 202 -23.56 17.25 6.84
CA LEU A 202 -22.26 16.93 7.42
C LEU A 202 -21.41 16.04 6.50
N LYS A 203 -22.03 15.31 5.60
CA LYS A 203 -21.35 14.38 4.69
C LYS A 203 -20.55 15.14 3.65
N GLY A 204 -19.21 14.95 3.68
CA GLY A 204 -18.32 15.48 2.66
C GLY A 204 -18.34 14.65 1.35
N GLU A 205 -17.45 14.98 0.44
CA GLU A 205 -17.24 14.22 -0.80
C GLU A 205 -16.24 13.10 -0.60
N GLY A 206 -16.58 11.91 -1.11
CA GLY A 206 -15.71 10.73 -1.08
C GLY A 206 -14.47 10.89 -1.95
N GLY A 207 -13.35 10.40 -1.47
CA GLY A 207 -12.11 10.28 -2.24
C GLY A 207 -11.96 8.92 -2.92
N ARG A 208 -10.84 8.75 -3.62
CA ARG A 208 -10.48 7.48 -4.26
C ARG A 208 -9.03 7.14 -3.95
N ARG A 209 -8.78 5.87 -3.72
CA ARG A 209 -7.43 5.35 -3.51
C ARG A 209 -7.24 4.03 -4.25
N LEU A 210 -6.09 3.88 -4.90
CA LEU A 210 -5.69 2.61 -5.49
C LEU A 210 -5.20 1.65 -4.42
N LYS A 211 -5.69 0.42 -4.45
CA LYS A 211 -5.23 -0.67 -3.60
C LYS A 211 -4.79 -1.86 -4.44
N GLN A 212 -3.72 -2.52 -4.01
CA GLN A 212 -3.19 -3.72 -4.64
C GLN A 212 -3.48 -4.95 -3.79
N LYS A 213 -3.92 -6.02 -4.42
CA LYS A 213 -4.12 -7.32 -3.76
C LYS A 213 -2.78 -7.94 -3.38
N ILE A 214 -2.66 -8.36 -2.12
CA ILE A 214 -1.51 -9.09 -1.60
C ILE A 214 -1.90 -10.50 -1.18
N ALA A 215 -0.91 -11.36 -0.90
CA ALA A 215 -1.16 -12.71 -0.43
C ALA A 215 -2.07 -12.73 0.81
N GLY A 216 -3.00 -13.70 0.88
CA GLY A 216 -4.01 -13.78 1.94
C GLY A 216 -5.29 -12.99 1.67
N GLY A 217 -5.51 -12.51 0.45
CA GLY A 217 -6.74 -11.83 0.04
C GLY A 217 -6.90 -10.39 0.55
N LYS A 218 -5.88 -9.84 1.20
CA LYS A 218 -5.89 -8.46 1.69
C LYS A 218 -5.48 -7.48 0.58
N TRP A 219 -5.90 -6.22 0.73
CA TRP A 219 -5.61 -5.14 -0.19
C TRP A 219 -4.76 -4.08 0.51
N LYS A 220 -3.60 -3.73 -0.06
CA LYS A 220 -2.75 -2.64 0.43
C LYS A 220 -2.88 -1.40 -0.45
N PRO A 221 -2.86 -0.17 0.13
CA PRO A 221 -2.84 1.05 -0.66
C PRO A 221 -1.52 1.16 -1.46
N ILE A 222 -1.62 1.72 -2.68
CA ILE A 222 -0.48 2.08 -3.51
C ILE A 222 -0.44 3.60 -3.60
N ASN A 223 0.75 4.19 -3.45
CA ASN A 223 0.93 5.61 -3.73
C ASN A 223 0.92 5.80 -5.26
N ASP A 224 -0.16 6.38 -5.75
CA ASP A 224 -0.28 6.82 -7.13
C ASP A 224 -0.64 8.32 -7.14
N ASN A 225 -0.12 9.04 -8.14
CA ASN A 225 -0.40 10.47 -8.32
C ASN A 225 -1.88 10.79 -8.64
N ASN A 226 -2.70 9.75 -8.79
CA ASN A 226 -4.14 9.85 -9.06
C ASN A 226 -5.02 9.68 -7.80
N GLU A 227 -4.44 9.69 -6.61
CA GLU A 227 -5.24 9.67 -5.38
C GLU A 227 -6.06 10.95 -5.25
N LYS A 228 -7.37 10.80 -5.11
CA LYS A 228 -8.26 11.88 -4.69
C LYS A 228 -8.53 11.72 -3.21
N GLU A 229 -8.07 12.66 -2.42
CA GLU A 229 -8.39 12.69 -0.99
C GLU A 229 -9.85 13.07 -0.76
N PRO A 230 -10.49 12.53 0.29
CA PRO A 230 -11.84 12.93 0.67
C PRO A 230 -11.84 14.33 1.27
N THR A 231 -12.84 15.10 0.96
CA THR A 231 -13.10 16.43 1.53
C THR A 231 -14.18 16.39 2.60
#